data_b11c2f367a679dce4c0173976131f8f9
#
_entry.id   b11c2f367a679dce4c0173976131f8f9
#
_cell.length_a   1.000
_cell.length_b   1.000
_cell.length_c   1.000
_cell.angle_alpha   90.00
_cell.angle_beta   90.00
_cell.angle_gamma   90.00
#
_symmetry.space_group_name_H-M   'P 1'
#
loop_
_entity.id
_entity.type
_entity.pdbx_description
1 polymer ?
#
loop_
_entity_poly.entity_id
_entity_poly.type
_entity_poly.pdbx_seq_one_letter_code
_entity_poly.pdbx_strand_id
1 'polypeptide(L)'
;MINAVAVFTPTPRRTPEPSDVGVLARVAGLPRTTVSRLENARMRPHPDDVIKILDQLGVTGDARTKVVAIASQAGERGWWEATTNVMGARQALYANLEAGATSIREYQMTLLPGLLQTADFAQARASADTADWSAHFDPRRAVEARLERQRLLRRPGGPRYSVVIDELAVRRPAVATSVLRDQLLHIAHHGETDPKITVHVLPVNQRAAGRTVPRSGFSIYTYPDDDPTIVAVDTVTDDLILTKPADVAHYLTLYDRLSEAALSGDQSLRLLRETADTIPQRTGQAA
;
A
#
# COMPACT_ATOMS: atom_id res chain seq x y z
N MET A 1 0.67 6.63 9.39
CA MET A 1 0.59 6.45 10.86
C MET A 1 0.80 4.99 11.23
N ILE A 2 1.98 4.49 10.96
CA ILE A 2 2.34 3.09 11.21
C ILE A 2 3.55 3.09 12.13
N ASN A 3 3.37 2.52 13.31
CA ASN A 3 4.38 2.22 14.31
C ASN A 3 5.06 3.39 15.03
N ALA A 4 4.33 4.04 15.94
CA ALA A 4 4.96 4.79 17.02
C ALA A 4 5.99 3.97 17.83
N VAL A 5 6.00 2.65 17.70
CA VAL A 5 6.92 1.75 18.40
C VAL A 5 8.12 1.37 17.53
N ALA A 6 8.02 1.43 16.20
CA ALA A 6 9.14 1.12 15.31
C ALA A 6 10.15 2.28 15.14
N VAL A 7 9.77 3.50 15.49
CA VAL A 7 10.66 4.68 15.44
C VAL A 7 11.70 4.69 16.58
N PHE A 8 11.54 3.82 17.57
CA PHE A 8 12.45 3.74 18.71
C PHE A 8 13.48 2.62 18.52
N THR A 9 14.35 2.74 17.51
CA THR A 9 15.65 2.05 17.52
C THR A 9 16.72 3.07 17.92
N PRO A 10 17.14 3.09 19.20
CA PRO A 10 18.41 3.69 19.53
C PRO A 10 19.51 2.90 18.81
N THR A 11 20.54 3.59 18.35
CA THR A 11 21.80 3.08 17.80
C THR A 11 22.19 1.71 18.39
N PRO A 12 22.82 0.78 17.64
CA PRO A 12 22.82 -0.64 17.87
C PRO A 12 23.45 -1.03 19.21
N ARG A 13 22.61 -1.23 20.21
CA ARG A 13 22.97 -1.97 21.42
C ARG A 13 21.95 -3.07 21.60
N ARG A 14 22.36 -4.31 21.33
CA ARG A 14 21.70 -5.61 21.64
C ARG A 14 20.27 -5.72 21.15
N THR A 15 20.02 -6.72 20.32
CA THR A 15 18.69 -7.33 20.19
C THR A 15 18.14 -7.62 21.60
N PRO A 16 16.97 -7.05 21.98
CA PRO A 16 16.39 -7.35 23.28
C PRO A 16 16.12 -8.85 23.36
N GLU A 17 16.64 -9.49 24.39
CA GLU A 17 16.29 -10.87 24.71
C GLU A 17 14.81 -10.94 25.13
N PRO A 18 14.12 -12.09 24.95
CA PRO A 18 12.71 -12.26 25.35
C PRO A 18 12.41 -11.92 26.83
N SER A 19 13.45 -11.82 27.67
CA SER A 19 13.37 -11.38 29.07
C SER A 19 13.06 -9.89 29.25
N ASP A 20 13.44 -9.01 28.28
CA ASP A 20 13.31 -7.55 28.42
C ASP A 20 11.86 -7.08 28.32
N VAL A 21 11.05 -7.70 27.44
CA VAL A 21 9.61 -7.40 27.30
C VAL A 21 8.84 -7.68 28.58
N GLY A 22 9.18 -8.77 29.26
CA GLY A 22 8.55 -9.15 30.52
C GLY A 22 8.89 -8.20 31.67
N VAL A 23 10.12 -7.71 31.70
CA VAL A 23 10.58 -6.73 32.70
C VAL A 23 9.92 -5.37 32.43
N LEU A 24 9.95 -4.89 31.21
CA LEU A 24 9.31 -3.63 30.82
C LEU A 24 7.81 -3.62 31.12
N ALA A 25 7.11 -4.68 30.77
CA ALA A 25 5.68 -4.84 31.05
C ALA A 25 5.37 -4.73 32.54
N ARG A 26 6.17 -5.39 33.37
CA ARG A 26 5.99 -5.39 34.81
C ARG A 26 6.22 -4.00 35.42
N VAL A 27 7.30 -3.33 35.06
CA VAL A 27 7.62 -1.99 35.59
C VAL A 27 6.68 -0.91 35.07
N ALA A 28 6.18 -1.04 33.84
CA ALA A 28 5.17 -0.15 33.26
C ALA A 28 3.74 -0.43 33.77
N GLY A 29 3.54 -1.51 34.56
CA GLY A 29 2.22 -1.90 35.03
C GLY A 29 1.26 -2.33 33.91
N LEU A 30 1.80 -2.91 32.84
CA LEU A 30 1.05 -3.36 31.67
C LEU A 30 1.09 -4.87 31.52
N PRO A 31 0.05 -5.50 30.93
CA PRO A 31 0.11 -6.90 30.56
C PRO A 31 1.27 -7.16 29.58
N ARG A 32 2.01 -8.25 29.74
CA ARG A 32 3.09 -8.65 28.83
C ARG A 32 2.61 -8.77 27.39
N THR A 33 1.37 -9.24 27.21
CA THR A 33 0.74 -9.35 25.89
C THR A 33 0.52 -7.99 25.22
N THR A 34 0.24 -6.95 26.00
CA THR A 34 0.10 -5.57 25.49
C THR A 34 1.43 -5.06 24.96
N VAL A 35 2.50 -5.14 25.75
CA VAL A 35 3.83 -4.69 25.33
C VAL A 35 4.31 -5.48 24.11
N SER A 36 4.18 -6.82 24.13
CA SER A 36 4.55 -7.66 22.99
C SER A 36 3.75 -7.33 21.72
N ARG A 37 2.46 -7.04 21.83
CA ARG A 37 1.64 -6.64 20.67
C ARG A 37 2.00 -5.27 20.15
N LEU A 38 2.35 -4.31 21.03
CA LEU A 38 2.84 -2.99 20.63
C LEU A 38 4.17 -3.10 19.88
N GLU A 39 5.15 -3.85 20.42
CA GLU A 39 6.45 -4.05 19.76
C GLU A 39 6.35 -4.70 18.38
N ASN A 40 5.43 -5.64 18.25
CA ASN A 40 5.20 -6.34 16.97
C ASN A 40 4.17 -5.64 16.07
N ALA A 41 3.76 -4.41 16.41
CA ALA A 41 2.73 -3.67 15.69
C ALA A 41 1.40 -4.42 15.51
N ARG A 42 1.07 -5.33 16.43
CA ARG A 42 -0.16 -6.14 16.39
C ARG A 42 -1.32 -5.53 17.15
N MET A 43 -1.12 -4.34 17.73
CA MET A 43 -2.18 -3.55 18.34
C MET A 43 -1.86 -2.06 18.23
N ARG A 44 -2.92 -1.26 18.25
CA ARG A 44 -2.80 0.19 18.28
C ARG A 44 -2.28 0.64 19.65
N PRO A 45 -1.34 1.61 19.67
CA PRO A 45 -0.89 2.19 20.93
C PRO A 45 -2.01 3.03 21.56
N HIS A 46 -2.34 2.76 22.81
CA HIS A 46 -3.10 3.70 23.63
C HIS A 46 -2.13 4.74 24.20
N PRO A 47 -2.39 6.05 24.09
CA PRO A 47 -1.47 7.08 24.55
C PRO A 47 -1.00 6.89 25.99
N ASP A 48 -1.89 6.50 26.91
CA ASP A 48 -1.55 6.28 28.32
C ASP A 48 -0.59 5.09 28.51
N ASP A 49 -0.73 4.03 27.74
CA ASP A 49 0.18 2.88 27.80
C ASP A 49 1.55 3.23 27.23
N VAL A 50 1.59 4.03 26.16
CA VAL A 50 2.84 4.55 25.60
C VAL A 50 3.54 5.45 26.61
N ILE A 51 2.81 6.35 27.26
CA ILE A 51 3.36 7.21 28.32
C ILE A 51 4.01 6.40 29.42
N LYS A 52 3.32 5.37 29.95
CA LYS A 52 3.87 4.48 30.98
C LYS A 52 5.15 3.80 30.52
N ILE A 53 5.23 3.34 29.28
CA ILE A 53 6.42 2.73 28.72
C ILE A 53 7.56 3.74 28.62
N LEU A 54 7.31 4.95 28.10
CA LEU A 54 8.31 6.01 27.94
C LEU A 54 8.88 6.46 29.29
N ASP A 55 8.02 6.56 30.30
CA ASP A 55 8.44 6.92 31.68
C ASP A 55 9.40 5.88 32.25
N GLN A 56 9.17 4.59 32.02
CA GLN A 56 10.08 3.51 32.46
C GLN A 56 11.38 3.44 31.65
N LEU A 57 11.37 3.90 30.40
CA LEU A 57 12.55 3.99 29.55
C LEU A 57 13.34 5.28 29.78
N GLY A 58 12.87 6.17 30.65
CA GLY A 58 13.52 7.46 30.92
C GLY A 58 13.51 8.42 29.73
N VAL A 59 12.56 8.24 28.79
CA VAL A 59 12.45 9.11 27.61
C VAL A 59 11.77 10.40 27.97
N THR A 60 12.45 11.54 27.76
CA THR A 60 11.98 12.88 28.10
C THR A 60 12.16 13.85 26.94
N GLY A 61 11.69 15.10 27.10
CA GLY A 61 11.86 16.17 26.11
C GLY A 61 11.13 15.93 24.78
N ASP A 62 11.72 16.41 23.69
CA ASP A 62 11.12 16.38 22.36
C ASP A 62 10.81 14.96 21.87
N ALA A 63 11.65 13.98 22.19
CA ALA A 63 11.45 12.59 21.85
C ALA A 63 10.14 12.05 22.46
N ARG A 64 9.91 12.33 23.75
CA ARG A 64 8.68 11.97 24.45
C ARG A 64 7.45 12.62 23.82
N THR A 65 7.56 13.94 23.57
CA THR A 65 6.47 14.71 22.96
C THR A 65 6.09 14.17 21.58
N LYS A 66 7.07 13.87 20.73
CA LYS A 66 6.85 13.28 19.41
C LYS A 66 6.15 11.91 19.49
N VAL A 67 6.65 11.00 20.34
CA VAL A 67 6.08 9.64 20.45
C VAL A 67 4.65 9.67 21.03
N VAL A 68 4.38 10.53 22.01
CA VAL A 68 3.02 10.70 22.57
C VAL A 68 2.08 11.32 21.52
N ALA A 69 2.53 12.30 20.74
CA ALA A 69 1.73 12.88 19.66
C ALA A 69 1.38 11.81 18.60
N ILE A 70 2.34 10.99 18.20
CA ILE A 70 2.13 9.87 17.27
C ILE A 70 1.13 8.85 17.85
N ALA A 71 1.26 8.50 19.13
CA ALA A 71 0.34 7.57 19.79
C ALA A 71 -1.09 8.14 19.87
N SER A 72 -1.23 9.44 20.13
CA SER A 72 -2.51 10.13 20.15
C SER A 72 -3.17 10.17 18.76
N GLN A 73 -2.39 10.52 17.73
CA GLN A 73 -2.86 10.47 16.34
C GLN A 73 -3.20 9.05 15.88
N ALA A 74 -2.43 8.05 16.32
CA ALA A 74 -2.74 6.64 16.08
C ALA A 74 -4.04 6.22 16.80
N GLY A 75 -4.45 6.92 17.86
CA GLY A 75 -5.73 6.75 18.55
C GLY A 75 -6.94 7.25 17.76
N GLU A 76 -6.76 8.18 16.82
CA GLU A 76 -7.82 8.63 15.92
C GLU A 76 -8.20 7.50 14.95
N ARG A 77 -9.46 7.09 14.97
CA ARG A 77 -9.96 6.02 14.10
C ARG A 77 -10.06 6.52 12.67
N GLY A 78 -9.29 5.96 11.78
CA GLY A 78 -9.53 6.12 10.35
C GLY A 78 -10.87 5.48 9.95
N TRP A 79 -11.54 6.00 8.90
CA TRP A 79 -12.82 5.47 8.41
C TRP A 79 -12.77 3.95 8.11
N TRP A 80 -11.59 3.45 7.73
CA TRP A 80 -11.37 2.04 7.41
C TRP A 80 -11.45 1.10 8.61
N GLU A 81 -11.27 1.59 9.83
CA GLU A 81 -11.28 0.73 11.02
C GLU A 81 -12.68 0.30 11.44
N ALA A 82 -13.63 1.20 11.31
CA ALA A 82 -15.04 0.87 11.56
C ALA A 82 -15.56 -0.18 10.55
N THR A 83 -14.88 -0.33 9.42
CA THR A 83 -15.29 -1.17 8.29
C THR A 83 -14.36 -2.35 8.01
N THR A 84 -13.28 -2.53 8.79
CA THR A 84 -12.27 -3.59 8.57
C THR A 84 -12.88 -4.99 8.43
N ASN A 85 -13.85 -5.32 9.27
CA ASN A 85 -14.52 -6.64 9.23
C ASN A 85 -15.33 -6.88 7.94
N VAL A 86 -15.66 -5.82 7.22
CA VAL A 86 -16.57 -5.87 6.08
C VAL A 86 -15.82 -5.63 4.76
N MET A 87 -14.83 -4.72 4.78
CA MET A 87 -14.00 -4.39 3.61
C MET A 87 -12.84 -5.37 3.40
N GLY A 88 -12.56 -6.20 4.39
CA GLY A 88 -11.41 -7.09 4.42
C GLY A 88 -10.15 -6.45 4.99
N ALA A 89 -9.37 -7.23 5.73
CA ALA A 89 -8.15 -6.78 6.40
C ALA A 89 -7.12 -6.16 5.45
N ARG A 90 -7.04 -6.68 4.22
CA ARG A 90 -6.13 -6.19 3.18
C ARG A 90 -6.44 -4.74 2.78
N GLN A 91 -7.70 -4.41 2.50
CA GLN A 91 -8.09 -3.04 2.13
C GLN A 91 -7.84 -2.06 3.28
N ALA A 92 -8.11 -2.47 4.51
CA ALA A 92 -7.82 -1.67 5.69
C ALA A 92 -6.32 -1.41 5.88
N LEU A 93 -5.47 -2.42 5.64
CA LEU A 93 -4.02 -2.28 5.68
C LEU A 93 -3.54 -1.24 4.67
N TYR A 94 -3.94 -1.35 3.40
CA TYR A 94 -3.54 -0.39 2.37
C TYR A 94 -4.08 1.02 2.63
N ALA A 95 -5.33 1.16 3.07
CA ALA A 95 -5.89 2.46 3.47
C ALA A 95 -5.05 3.13 4.58
N ASN A 96 -4.56 2.34 5.52
CA ASN A 96 -3.70 2.82 6.60
C ASN A 96 -2.31 3.24 6.08
N LEU A 97 -1.70 2.46 5.16
CA LEU A 97 -0.42 2.81 4.54
C LEU A 97 -0.51 4.10 3.71
N GLU A 98 -1.61 4.29 3.00
CA GLU A 98 -1.84 5.44 2.12
C GLU A 98 -2.20 6.73 2.88
N ALA A 99 -2.80 6.62 4.07
CA ALA A 99 -3.41 7.74 4.79
C ALA A 99 -2.43 8.89 5.12
N GLY A 100 -1.19 8.58 5.43
CA GLY A 100 -0.16 9.56 5.78
C GLY A 100 0.94 9.73 4.74
N ALA A 101 0.88 9.00 3.62
CA ALA A 101 1.94 9.02 2.63
C ALA A 101 2.02 10.36 1.88
N THR A 102 3.23 10.84 1.62
CA THR A 102 3.54 11.97 0.74
C THR A 102 3.83 11.52 -0.68
N SER A 103 4.34 10.29 -0.84
CA SER A 103 4.48 9.65 -2.14
C SER A 103 4.25 8.15 -2.06
N ILE A 104 3.72 7.61 -3.15
CA ILE A 104 3.50 6.18 -3.35
C ILE A 104 4.15 5.80 -4.68
N ARG A 105 5.06 4.82 -4.64
CA ARG A 105 5.64 4.20 -5.83
C ARG A 105 5.18 2.76 -5.88
N GLU A 106 4.62 2.33 -7.00
CA GLU A 106 4.01 1.02 -7.12
C GLU A 106 4.51 0.30 -8.37
N TYR A 107 4.77 -0.99 -8.28
CA TYR A 107 4.96 -1.87 -9.42
C TYR A 107 3.88 -2.95 -9.42
N GLN A 108 3.19 -3.07 -10.55
CA GLN A 108 2.14 -4.05 -10.76
C GLN A 108 2.48 -4.98 -11.92
N MET A 109 2.58 -6.29 -11.63
CA MET A 109 3.03 -7.30 -12.57
C MET A 109 1.88 -8.01 -13.30
N THR A 110 0.77 -8.26 -12.62
CA THR A 110 -0.29 -9.14 -13.13
C THR A 110 -1.68 -8.53 -13.15
N LEU A 111 -1.91 -7.50 -12.35
CA LEU A 111 -3.18 -6.79 -12.25
C LEU A 111 -2.96 -5.28 -12.49
N LEU A 112 -4.01 -4.60 -12.87
CA LEU A 112 -3.98 -3.14 -12.95
C LEU A 112 -4.05 -2.53 -11.55
N PRO A 113 -3.36 -1.39 -11.30
CA PRO A 113 -3.16 -0.82 -9.97
C PRO A 113 -4.48 -0.45 -9.30
N GLY A 114 -4.64 -0.86 -8.05
CA GLY A 114 -5.88 -0.68 -7.29
C GLY A 114 -6.33 0.78 -7.15
N LEU A 115 -5.39 1.71 -7.03
CA LEU A 115 -5.65 3.14 -6.92
C LEU A 115 -6.14 3.79 -8.23
N LEU A 116 -6.02 3.09 -9.38
CA LEU A 116 -6.48 3.55 -10.69
C LEU A 116 -7.58 2.64 -11.28
N GLN A 117 -8.18 1.73 -10.50
CA GLN A 117 -9.26 0.88 -11.01
C GLN A 117 -10.58 1.64 -11.10
N THR A 118 -11.35 1.38 -12.16
CA THR A 118 -12.76 1.76 -12.23
C THR A 118 -13.61 0.91 -11.29
N ALA A 119 -14.80 1.39 -10.93
CA ALA A 119 -15.73 0.61 -10.11
C ALA A 119 -16.09 -0.73 -10.78
N ASP A 120 -16.31 -0.73 -12.10
CA ASP A 120 -16.68 -1.94 -12.85
C ASP A 120 -15.53 -2.96 -12.89
N PHE A 121 -14.28 -2.50 -13.08
CA PHE A 121 -13.13 -3.38 -13.02
C PHE A 121 -12.95 -3.97 -11.61
N ALA A 122 -13.05 -3.13 -10.58
CA ALA A 122 -12.94 -3.56 -9.19
C ALA A 122 -14.05 -4.56 -8.81
N GLN A 123 -15.30 -4.32 -9.26
CA GLN A 123 -16.42 -5.22 -9.03
C GLN A 123 -16.24 -6.55 -9.75
N ALA A 124 -15.82 -6.53 -11.02
CA ALA A 124 -15.57 -7.74 -11.79
C ALA A 124 -14.47 -8.60 -11.14
N ARG A 125 -13.39 -7.97 -10.64
CA ARG A 125 -12.33 -8.67 -9.93
C ARG A 125 -12.80 -9.23 -8.58
N ALA A 126 -13.48 -8.41 -7.78
CA ALA A 126 -14.01 -8.85 -6.48
C ALA A 126 -14.99 -10.02 -6.63
N SER A 127 -15.79 -10.04 -7.70
CA SER A 127 -16.70 -11.16 -7.98
C SER A 127 -15.97 -12.43 -8.42
N ALA A 128 -14.86 -12.32 -9.14
CA ALA A 128 -14.03 -13.46 -9.52
C ALA A 128 -13.29 -14.05 -8.30
N ASP A 129 -12.83 -13.19 -7.40
CA ASP A 129 -12.09 -13.60 -6.21
C ASP A 129 -12.97 -14.26 -5.14
N THR A 130 -14.31 -14.06 -5.17
CA THR A 130 -15.24 -14.68 -4.19
C THR A 130 -15.26 -16.20 -4.26
N ALA A 131 -14.87 -16.80 -5.38
CA ALA A 131 -14.80 -18.26 -5.51
C ALA A 131 -13.75 -18.88 -4.57
N ASP A 132 -12.75 -18.09 -4.14
CA ASP A 132 -11.58 -18.56 -3.38
C ASP A 132 -11.55 -18.07 -1.91
N TRP A 133 -12.50 -17.19 -1.48
CA TRP A 133 -12.42 -16.51 -0.18
C TRP A 133 -13.57 -16.86 0.78
N SER A 134 -13.35 -16.60 2.06
CA SER A 134 -14.22 -17.00 3.16
C SER A 134 -15.67 -16.43 3.05
N ALA A 135 -16.61 -17.11 3.70
CA ALA A 135 -18.04 -16.77 3.77
C ALA A 135 -18.39 -15.35 4.29
N HIS A 136 -17.41 -14.58 4.73
CA HIS A 136 -17.59 -13.22 5.27
C HIS A 136 -17.12 -12.10 4.34
N PHE A 137 -16.58 -12.42 3.16
CA PHE A 137 -16.14 -11.42 2.19
C PHE A 137 -17.33 -10.80 1.46
N ASP A 138 -17.49 -9.48 1.55
CA ASP A 138 -18.49 -8.71 0.79
C ASP A 138 -17.81 -7.95 -0.35
N PRO A 139 -17.99 -8.40 -1.61
CA PRO A 139 -17.40 -7.78 -2.79
C PRO A 139 -17.77 -6.30 -2.94
N ARG A 140 -19.00 -5.92 -2.61
CA ARG A 140 -19.48 -4.55 -2.75
C ARG A 140 -18.72 -3.61 -1.81
N ARG A 141 -18.55 -4.04 -0.57
CA ARG A 141 -17.82 -3.26 0.43
C ARG A 141 -16.32 -3.19 0.13
N ALA A 142 -15.75 -4.23 -0.44
CA ALA A 142 -14.36 -4.19 -0.91
C ALA A 142 -14.18 -3.17 -2.04
N VAL A 143 -15.15 -3.04 -2.94
CA VAL A 143 -15.17 -2.01 -3.99
C VAL A 143 -15.34 -0.61 -3.40
N GLU A 144 -16.30 -0.41 -2.49
CA GLU A 144 -16.52 0.87 -1.80
C GLU A 144 -15.25 1.34 -1.11
N ALA A 145 -14.59 0.46 -0.36
CA ALA A 145 -13.33 0.74 0.30
C ALA A 145 -12.22 1.16 -0.68
N ARG A 146 -12.14 0.49 -1.83
CA ARG A 146 -11.17 0.85 -2.88
C ARG A 146 -11.44 2.23 -3.46
N LEU A 147 -12.69 2.57 -3.70
CA LEU A 147 -13.09 3.90 -4.18
C LEU A 147 -12.78 5.00 -3.13
N GLU A 148 -12.97 4.71 -1.84
CA GLU A 148 -12.58 5.64 -0.76
C GLU A 148 -11.05 5.85 -0.74
N ARG A 149 -10.24 4.80 -0.90
CA ARG A 149 -8.78 4.92 -1.02
C ARG A 149 -8.38 5.82 -2.19
N GLN A 150 -9.03 5.70 -3.34
CA GLN A 150 -8.78 6.56 -4.51
C GLN A 150 -9.10 8.03 -4.23
N ARG A 151 -10.11 8.34 -3.39
CA ARG A 151 -10.40 9.71 -2.97
C ARG A 151 -9.26 10.32 -2.17
N LEU A 152 -8.56 9.52 -1.35
CA LEU A 152 -7.37 9.98 -0.62
C LEU A 152 -6.24 10.41 -1.55
N LEU A 153 -6.06 9.71 -2.67
CA LEU A 153 -5.08 10.08 -3.69
C LEU A 153 -5.38 11.46 -4.29
N ARG A 154 -6.66 11.73 -4.58
CA ARG A 154 -7.11 12.95 -5.27
C ARG A 154 -7.32 14.17 -4.38
N ARG A 155 -7.30 14.01 -3.05
CA ARG A 155 -7.50 15.13 -2.12
C ARG A 155 -6.42 16.22 -2.29
N PRO A 156 -6.72 17.50 -1.97
CA PRO A 156 -5.69 18.52 -1.80
C PRO A 156 -4.62 18.02 -0.81
N GLY A 157 -3.35 18.15 -1.16
CA GLY A 157 -2.24 17.61 -0.33
C GLY A 157 -2.13 16.07 -0.32
N GLY A 158 -2.87 15.36 -1.15
CA GLY A 158 -2.73 13.92 -1.33
C GLY A 158 -1.36 13.54 -1.93
N PRO A 159 -0.95 12.27 -1.79
CA PRO A 159 0.37 11.81 -2.19
C PRO A 159 0.62 11.97 -3.69
N ARG A 160 1.88 12.08 -4.09
CA ARG A 160 2.31 11.83 -5.46
C ARG A 160 2.25 10.31 -5.69
N TYR A 161 1.69 9.90 -6.80
CA TYR A 161 1.56 8.51 -7.16
C TYR A 161 2.30 8.21 -8.46
N SER A 162 3.26 7.31 -8.40
CA SER A 162 4.00 6.85 -9.56
C SER A 162 3.92 5.34 -9.67
N VAL A 163 3.40 4.85 -10.81
CA VAL A 163 3.23 3.41 -11.02
C VAL A 163 3.94 2.93 -12.28
N VAL A 164 4.62 1.80 -12.15
CA VAL A 164 5.13 1.01 -13.27
C VAL A 164 4.22 -0.20 -13.42
N ILE A 165 3.53 -0.30 -14.55
CA ILE A 165 2.63 -1.40 -14.89
C ILE A 165 3.34 -2.29 -15.89
N ASP A 166 3.50 -3.57 -15.58
CA ASP A 166 4.00 -4.54 -16.55
C ASP A 166 3.02 -4.69 -17.72
N GLU A 167 3.51 -4.76 -18.94
CA GLU A 167 2.68 -4.94 -20.13
C GLU A 167 1.82 -6.21 -20.04
N LEU A 168 2.25 -7.23 -19.29
CA LEU A 168 1.44 -8.43 -19.03
C LEU A 168 0.14 -8.08 -18.30
N ALA A 169 0.16 -7.14 -17.34
CA ALA A 169 -1.04 -6.70 -16.66
C ALA A 169 -1.99 -5.94 -17.58
N VAL A 170 -1.44 -5.13 -18.50
CA VAL A 170 -2.21 -4.36 -19.49
C VAL A 170 -2.94 -5.28 -20.48
N ARG A 171 -2.30 -6.37 -20.90
CA ARG A 171 -2.84 -7.30 -21.92
C ARG A 171 -3.59 -8.50 -21.35
N ARG A 172 -3.52 -8.74 -20.04
CA ARG A 172 -4.16 -9.89 -19.41
C ARG A 172 -5.68 -9.73 -19.39
N PRO A 173 -6.45 -10.70 -19.91
CA PRO A 173 -7.90 -10.65 -19.88
C PRO A 173 -8.45 -11.03 -18.48
N ALA A 174 -8.13 -10.20 -17.49
CA ALA A 174 -8.51 -10.43 -16.09
C ALA A 174 -10.00 -10.17 -15.81
N VAL A 175 -10.69 -9.51 -16.75
CA VAL A 175 -12.13 -9.18 -16.71
C VAL A 175 -12.71 -9.22 -18.13
N ALA A 176 -14.02 -8.99 -18.28
CA ALA A 176 -14.65 -8.86 -19.59
C ALA A 176 -13.96 -7.76 -20.43
N THR A 177 -13.86 -7.98 -21.73
CA THR A 177 -13.10 -7.13 -22.66
C THR A 177 -13.55 -5.66 -22.65
N SER A 178 -14.85 -5.40 -22.58
CA SER A 178 -15.40 -4.04 -22.48
C SER A 178 -14.93 -3.34 -21.19
N VAL A 179 -14.95 -4.04 -20.06
CA VAL A 179 -14.49 -3.52 -18.79
C VAL A 179 -12.99 -3.24 -18.80
N LEU A 180 -12.20 -4.15 -19.41
CA LEU A 180 -10.75 -3.94 -19.56
C LEU A 180 -10.46 -2.72 -20.43
N ARG A 181 -11.15 -2.56 -21.56
CA ARG A 181 -11.00 -1.40 -22.45
C ARG A 181 -11.23 -0.10 -21.70
N ASP A 182 -12.36 0.02 -21.01
CA ASP A 182 -12.71 1.25 -20.28
C ASP A 182 -11.74 1.52 -19.13
N GLN A 183 -11.23 0.47 -18.50
CA GLN A 183 -10.20 0.55 -17.48
C GLN A 183 -8.87 1.11 -18.01
N LEU A 184 -8.41 0.66 -19.18
CA LEU A 184 -7.18 1.15 -19.79
C LEU A 184 -7.30 2.63 -20.18
N LEU A 185 -8.44 3.03 -20.77
CA LEU A 185 -8.74 4.42 -21.08
C LEU A 185 -8.80 5.31 -19.83
N HIS A 186 -9.36 4.77 -18.74
CA HIS A 186 -9.41 5.46 -17.44
C HIS A 186 -8.00 5.73 -16.87
N ILE A 187 -7.10 4.74 -16.90
CA ILE A 187 -5.72 4.93 -16.47
C ILE A 187 -5.01 5.98 -17.33
N ALA A 188 -5.18 5.88 -18.67
CA ALA A 188 -4.58 6.83 -19.59
C ALA A 188 -5.07 8.27 -19.33
N HIS A 189 -6.38 8.45 -19.11
CA HIS A 189 -6.96 9.74 -18.79
C HIS A 189 -6.39 10.35 -17.49
N HIS A 190 -6.28 9.55 -16.43
CA HIS A 190 -5.74 10.06 -15.17
C HIS A 190 -4.25 10.39 -15.22
N GLY A 191 -3.46 9.59 -15.94
CA GLY A 191 -2.05 9.89 -16.15
C GLY A 191 -1.82 11.16 -16.99
N GLU A 192 -2.80 11.58 -17.80
CA GLU A 192 -2.73 12.79 -18.60
C GLU A 192 -3.23 14.04 -17.87
N THR A 193 -4.27 13.90 -17.03
CA THR A 193 -4.99 15.03 -16.44
C THR A 193 -4.59 15.35 -15.00
N ASP A 194 -4.06 14.40 -14.24
CA ASP A 194 -3.64 14.64 -12.86
C ASP A 194 -2.10 14.71 -12.76
N PRO A 195 -1.51 15.89 -12.51
CA PRO A 195 -0.05 16.07 -12.46
C PRO A 195 0.61 15.33 -11.27
N LYS A 196 -0.16 14.79 -10.33
CA LYS A 196 0.34 13.96 -9.24
C LYS A 196 0.46 12.50 -9.61
N ILE A 197 -0.14 12.08 -10.74
CA ILE A 197 -0.17 10.70 -11.19
C ILE A 197 0.79 10.51 -12.36
N THR A 198 1.76 9.63 -12.18
CA THR A 198 2.70 9.24 -13.24
C THR A 198 2.52 7.76 -13.55
N VAL A 199 2.24 7.45 -14.81
CA VAL A 199 2.03 6.07 -15.27
C VAL A 199 3.11 5.69 -16.27
N HIS A 200 3.80 4.59 -15.98
CA HIS A 200 4.76 3.97 -16.87
C HIS A 200 4.33 2.54 -17.19
N VAL A 201 4.56 2.10 -18.42
CA VAL A 201 4.37 0.70 -18.80
C VAL A 201 5.74 0.08 -19.09
N LEU A 202 6.02 -1.04 -18.46
CA LEU A 202 7.23 -1.83 -18.71
C LEU A 202 6.93 -2.86 -19.81
N PRO A 203 7.50 -2.69 -21.03
CA PRO A 203 7.27 -3.64 -22.11
C PRO A 203 7.85 -5.02 -21.80
N VAL A 204 7.14 -6.07 -22.21
CA VAL A 204 7.55 -7.47 -21.98
C VAL A 204 8.88 -7.83 -22.61
N ASN A 205 9.28 -7.15 -23.69
CA ASN A 205 10.56 -7.35 -24.38
C ASN A 205 11.67 -6.42 -23.89
N GLN A 206 11.38 -5.51 -22.95
CA GLN A 206 12.37 -4.59 -22.40
C GLN A 206 13.17 -5.26 -21.27
N ARG A 207 14.45 -4.92 -21.19
CA ARG A 207 15.36 -5.45 -20.16
C ARG A 207 15.68 -4.35 -19.15
N ALA A 208 15.31 -4.58 -17.91
CA ALA A 208 15.77 -3.74 -16.80
C ALA A 208 17.28 -3.97 -16.55
N ALA A 209 17.95 -2.95 -15.99
CA ALA A 209 19.36 -2.99 -15.66
C ALA A 209 19.70 -4.23 -14.81
N GLY A 210 20.83 -4.89 -15.11
CA GLY A 210 21.24 -6.11 -14.43
C GLY A 210 20.34 -7.33 -14.71
N ARG A 211 19.50 -7.30 -15.74
CA ARG A 211 18.50 -8.35 -16.06
C ARG A 211 17.57 -8.61 -14.88
N THR A 212 17.23 -7.56 -14.16
CA THR A 212 16.33 -7.63 -13.01
C THR A 212 14.94 -8.07 -13.45
N VAL A 213 14.42 -9.11 -12.80
CA VAL A 213 13.03 -9.59 -12.98
C VAL A 213 12.37 -9.54 -11.61
N PRO A 214 11.35 -8.71 -11.43
CA PRO A 214 10.60 -8.67 -10.17
C PRO A 214 9.80 -9.96 -9.99
N ARG A 215 9.62 -10.38 -8.73
CA ARG A 215 8.94 -11.65 -8.40
C ARG A 215 7.49 -11.46 -7.97
N SER A 216 7.13 -10.23 -7.63
CA SER A 216 5.79 -9.86 -7.13
C SER A 216 5.52 -8.39 -7.39
N GLY A 217 4.26 -7.98 -7.31
CA GLY A 217 3.88 -6.58 -7.16
C GLY A 217 4.33 -6.05 -5.80
N PHE A 218 4.59 -4.75 -5.71
CA PHE A 218 4.94 -4.08 -4.46
C PHE A 218 4.62 -2.60 -4.53
N SER A 219 4.46 -2.01 -3.33
CA SER A 219 4.24 -0.57 -3.16
C SER A 219 5.20 -0.01 -2.12
N ILE A 220 5.75 1.17 -2.39
CA ILE A 220 6.68 1.89 -1.50
C ILE A 220 5.97 3.17 -1.06
N TYR A 221 5.81 3.32 0.24
CA TYR A 221 5.17 4.48 0.87
C TYR A 221 6.21 5.32 1.56
N THR A 222 6.30 6.60 1.17
CA THR A 222 7.17 7.58 1.81
C THR A 222 6.31 8.57 2.59
N TYR A 223 6.72 8.89 3.79
CA TYR A 223 6.00 9.74 4.73
C TYR A 223 6.76 11.06 4.96
N PRO A 224 6.11 12.08 5.54
CA PRO A 224 6.78 13.33 5.87
C PRO A 224 7.77 13.15 7.03
N ASP A 225 8.60 14.15 7.21
CA ASP A 225 9.60 14.22 8.28
C ASP A 225 10.56 13.00 8.27
N ASP A 226 10.89 12.49 9.44
CA ASP A 226 11.80 11.35 9.63
C ASP A 226 11.03 10.01 9.72
N ASP A 227 9.76 9.96 9.33
CA ASP A 227 8.99 8.74 9.36
C ASP A 227 9.55 7.71 8.37
N PRO A 228 9.68 6.43 8.77
CA PRO A 228 10.33 5.42 7.94
C PRO A 228 9.52 5.12 6.68
N THR A 229 10.23 5.01 5.56
CA THR A 229 9.66 4.45 4.32
C THR A 229 9.26 3.01 4.54
N ILE A 230 8.09 2.63 4.03
CA ILE A 230 7.52 1.29 4.17
C ILE A 230 7.33 0.65 2.80
N VAL A 231 7.63 -0.63 2.69
CA VAL A 231 7.33 -1.42 1.51
C VAL A 231 6.27 -2.46 1.85
N ALA A 232 5.22 -2.51 1.04
CA ALA A 232 4.24 -3.60 1.04
C ALA A 232 4.45 -4.45 -0.20
N VAL A 233 4.59 -5.76 -0.01
CA VAL A 233 4.79 -6.72 -1.11
C VAL A 233 3.55 -7.60 -1.20
N ASP A 234 2.92 -7.60 -2.37
CA ASP A 234 1.71 -8.39 -2.63
C ASP A 234 2.02 -9.88 -2.64
N THR A 235 1.32 -10.65 -1.84
CA THR A 235 1.34 -12.11 -1.91
C THR A 235 -0.07 -12.69 -2.03
N VAL A 236 -0.17 -13.99 -2.23
CA VAL A 236 -1.48 -14.66 -2.40
C VAL A 236 -2.28 -14.66 -1.10
N THR A 237 -1.64 -14.91 0.03
CA THR A 237 -2.32 -15.09 1.32
C THR A 237 -2.24 -13.87 2.22
N ASP A 238 -1.03 -13.33 2.41
CA ASP A 238 -0.75 -12.21 3.31
C ASP A 238 0.20 -11.22 2.63
N ASP A 239 0.05 -9.92 2.92
CA ASP A 239 0.99 -8.93 2.42
C ASP A 239 2.20 -8.81 3.36
N LEU A 240 3.38 -8.79 2.79
CA LEU A 240 4.63 -8.63 3.54
C LEU A 240 4.94 -7.15 3.72
N ILE A 241 5.00 -6.68 4.96
CA ILE A 241 5.34 -5.30 5.30
C ILE A 241 6.79 -5.22 5.75
N LEU A 242 7.58 -4.45 5.01
CA LEU A 242 9.02 -4.29 5.23
C LEU A 242 9.33 -2.86 5.69
N THR A 243 10.04 -2.76 6.80
CA THR A 243 10.47 -1.48 7.40
C THR A 243 11.98 -1.42 7.66
N LYS A 244 12.71 -2.55 7.49
CA LYS A 244 14.15 -2.58 7.68
C LYS A 244 14.84 -1.77 6.58
N PRO A 245 15.74 -0.84 6.92
CA PRO A 245 16.38 0.04 5.93
C PRO A 245 17.04 -0.68 4.77
N ALA A 246 17.68 -1.83 5.01
CA ALA A 246 18.32 -2.61 3.96
C ALA A 246 17.30 -3.19 2.96
N ASP A 247 16.17 -3.70 3.45
CA ASP A 247 15.10 -4.24 2.61
C ASP A 247 14.45 -3.13 1.80
N VAL A 248 14.14 -1.99 2.45
CA VAL A 248 13.58 -0.80 1.82
C VAL A 248 14.50 -0.29 0.70
N ALA A 249 15.81 -0.15 0.97
CA ALA A 249 16.80 0.27 -0.02
C ALA A 249 16.85 -0.66 -1.24
N HIS A 250 16.69 -1.98 -1.01
CA HIS A 250 16.62 -2.95 -2.10
C HIS A 250 15.41 -2.71 -3.01
N TYR A 251 14.21 -2.48 -2.44
CA TYR A 251 13.00 -2.21 -3.22
C TYR A 251 13.00 -0.85 -3.90
N LEU A 252 13.60 0.17 -3.29
CA LEU A 252 13.84 1.46 -3.96
C LEU A 252 14.70 1.29 -5.20
N THR A 253 15.84 0.60 -5.07
CA THR A 253 16.74 0.30 -6.20
C THR A 253 16.02 -0.54 -7.28
N LEU A 254 15.19 -1.51 -6.87
CA LEU A 254 14.40 -2.31 -7.79
C LEU A 254 13.42 -1.44 -8.57
N TYR A 255 12.66 -0.59 -7.87
CA TYR A 255 11.71 0.32 -8.51
C TYR A 255 12.38 1.25 -9.51
N ASP A 256 13.51 1.86 -9.15
CA ASP A 256 14.25 2.78 -10.02
C ASP A 256 14.69 2.06 -11.32
N ARG A 257 15.22 0.83 -11.23
CA ARG A 257 15.60 0.02 -12.41
C ARG A 257 14.40 -0.32 -13.31
N LEU A 258 13.24 -0.60 -12.73
CA LEU A 258 12.02 -0.90 -13.49
C LEU A 258 11.48 0.36 -14.17
N SER A 259 11.51 1.49 -13.46
CA SER A 259 11.08 2.79 -13.98
C SER A 259 11.98 3.28 -15.11
N GLU A 260 13.31 3.10 -15.01
CA GLU A 260 14.28 3.42 -16.07
C GLU A 260 14.08 2.55 -17.33
N ALA A 261 13.66 1.30 -17.16
CA ALA A 261 13.40 0.40 -18.27
C ALA A 261 12.02 0.57 -18.90
N ALA A 262 11.10 1.21 -18.20
CA ALA A 262 9.74 1.44 -18.68
C ALA A 262 9.70 2.51 -19.78
N LEU A 263 8.61 2.52 -20.52
CA LEU A 263 8.31 3.57 -21.49
C LEU A 263 8.17 4.93 -20.77
N SER A 264 8.44 6.02 -21.49
CA SER A 264 8.12 7.36 -20.98
C SER A 264 6.61 7.49 -20.71
N GLY A 265 6.21 8.46 -19.89
CA GLY A 265 4.79 8.70 -19.60
C GLY A 265 3.94 8.77 -20.87
N ASP A 266 4.32 9.61 -21.83
CA ASP A 266 3.57 9.77 -23.09
C ASP A 266 3.49 8.49 -23.93
N GLN A 267 4.59 7.73 -23.97
CA GLN A 267 4.61 6.44 -24.66
C GLN A 267 3.72 5.41 -23.97
N SER A 268 3.72 5.42 -22.64
CA SER A 268 2.89 4.54 -21.81
C SER A 268 1.40 4.82 -22.02
N LEU A 269 1.01 6.11 -21.99
CA LEU A 269 -0.37 6.51 -22.21
C LEU A 269 -0.85 6.18 -23.64
N ARG A 270 0.04 6.32 -24.65
CA ARG A 270 -0.27 5.86 -26.01
C ARG A 270 -0.48 4.35 -26.07
N LEU A 271 0.42 3.55 -25.50
CA LEU A 271 0.29 2.09 -25.47
C LEU A 271 -1.00 1.64 -24.81
N LEU A 272 -1.43 2.28 -23.71
CA LEU A 272 -2.69 1.97 -23.05
C LEU A 272 -3.89 2.22 -23.98
N ARG A 273 -3.91 3.36 -24.69
CA ARG A 273 -4.97 3.69 -25.67
C ARG A 273 -4.97 2.73 -26.87
N GLU A 274 -3.82 2.50 -27.47
CA GLU A 274 -3.67 1.58 -28.59
C GLU A 274 -4.13 0.17 -28.19
N THR A 275 -3.77 -0.29 -27.00
CA THR A 275 -4.25 -1.58 -26.48
C THR A 275 -5.77 -1.58 -26.30
N ALA A 276 -6.35 -0.52 -25.74
CA ALA A 276 -7.79 -0.39 -25.60
C ALA A 276 -8.52 -0.41 -26.96
N ASP A 277 -7.94 0.21 -28.00
CA ASP A 277 -8.52 0.27 -29.34
C ASP A 277 -8.48 -1.10 -30.07
N THR A 278 -7.52 -1.96 -29.73
CA THR A 278 -7.47 -3.34 -30.25
C THR A 278 -8.53 -4.27 -29.65
N ILE A 279 -9.12 -3.88 -28.51
CA ILE A 279 -10.16 -4.67 -27.84
C ILE A 279 -11.51 -4.44 -28.55
N PRO A 280 -12.18 -5.49 -29.05
CA PRO A 280 -13.45 -5.36 -29.75
C PRO A 280 -14.49 -4.61 -28.90
N GLN A 281 -15.13 -3.61 -29.48
CA GLN A 281 -16.31 -2.98 -28.90
C GLN A 281 -17.45 -4.01 -28.97
N ARG A 282 -18.21 -4.17 -27.89
CA ARG A 282 -19.49 -4.89 -27.95
C ARG A 282 -20.38 -4.16 -28.99
N THR A 283 -20.37 -4.62 -30.21
CA THR A 283 -21.50 -4.35 -31.12
C THR A 283 -22.72 -4.95 -30.43
N GLY A 284 -23.68 -4.08 -30.06
CA GLY A 284 -24.92 -4.51 -29.45
C GLY A 284 -25.60 -5.51 -30.37
N GLN A 285 -25.65 -6.76 -29.95
CA GLN A 285 -26.65 -7.69 -30.39
C GLN A 285 -27.43 -8.12 -29.13
N ALA A 286 -28.54 -7.41 -28.95
CA ALA A 286 -29.65 -7.96 -28.23
C ALA A 286 -30.10 -9.25 -28.97
N ALA A 287 -30.16 -10.34 -28.26
CA ALA A 287 -31.00 -11.46 -28.57
C ALA A 287 -31.67 -11.93 -27.26
#